data_55901b02468a0328320310edc06f96a2
#
_entry.id   55901b02468a0328320310edc06f96a2
#
_cell.length_a   1.000
_cell.length_b   1.000
_cell.length_c   1.000
_cell.angle_alpha   90.00
_cell.angle_beta   90.00
_cell.angle_gamma   90.00
#
_symmetry.space_group_name_H-M   'P 1'
#
loop_
_entity.id
_entity.type
_entity.pdbx_description
1 polymer ?
#
loop_
_entity_poly.entity_id
_entity_poly.type
_entity_poly.pdbx_seq_one_letter_code
_entity_poly.pdbx_strand_id
1 'polypeptide(L)'
;MRRCIVIFYLLLAASCATPAKPGVAMDVTKSGAVGDGVTLNTAAIQKAIDDCNAQGGGMVNFPAGRYLTGTIQLKDNVTLHLDDQAVILGSTNAADYRNLDPFVDGVGTPQGYALIVADGASHVGVEGAGTIDGQGRAVKAAQKTYTVRPFLMRWLRCTDVTVKDVHLTNPGAWTLNFFQTRNTIVERVTIRTRDTGLANNDGIDLDSCENVRIRDCDIDSGDDAICLKATSPLPCRDIAASGCKLSTKCNALKLGTESLGDFEKISLTNCQIRNIGMSGIALYSVDGADLHDVTISDVTMDGVTVPISIRLGARLKTFRAGDVAKPVGALRDVTIRNVQVTGAKQIGLLINGIPGHPVEALKLENITIELAGGGKASDAQVQLPEKEATYPEYNMFGKVMPAYGIYLRHIKGVSFKNVRTTVSSPDARPALDLIDVEDVTPVGFTPDTTAISTPPKF
;
A
#
# COMPACT_ATOMS: atom_id res chain seq x y z
N MET A 1 3.87 -42.82 55.30
CA MET A 1 4.07 -41.91 54.19
C MET A 1 2.74 -41.21 53.87
N ARG A 2 2.57 -39.99 54.35
CA ARG A 2 1.36 -39.17 54.07
C ARG A 2 1.68 -38.27 52.88
N ARG A 3 0.91 -38.42 51.82
CA ARG A 3 1.00 -37.54 50.63
C ARG A 3 0.16 -36.29 50.91
N CYS A 4 0.82 -35.12 50.95
CA CYS A 4 0.13 -33.81 50.91
C CYS A 4 -0.21 -33.49 49.47
N ILE A 5 -1.48 -33.29 49.18
CA ILE A 5 -1.98 -32.74 47.92
C ILE A 5 -2.09 -31.23 48.12
N VAL A 6 -1.28 -30.48 47.37
CA VAL A 6 -1.37 -29.03 47.31
C VAL A 6 -2.32 -28.67 46.15
N ILE A 7 -3.47 -28.13 46.48
CA ILE A 7 -4.45 -27.60 45.50
C ILE A 7 -4.09 -26.14 45.22
N PHE A 8 -3.66 -25.87 43.99
CA PHE A 8 -3.48 -24.51 43.50
C PHE A 8 -4.84 -23.94 43.05
N TYR A 9 -5.35 -22.96 43.76
CA TYR A 9 -6.48 -22.16 43.29
C TYR A 9 -5.97 -21.10 42.28
N LEU A 10 -6.32 -21.28 40.99
CA LEU A 10 -6.19 -20.23 39.98
C LEU A 10 -7.33 -19.22 40.22
N LEU A 11 -7.00 -18.06 40.74
CA LEU A 11 -7.90 -16.89 40.71
C LEU A 11 -7.96 -16.34 39.31
N LEU A 12 -9.02 -16.66 38.57
CA LEU A 12 -9.39 -15.91 37.35
C LEU A 12 -9.88 -14.53 37.78
N ALA A 13 -9.06 -13.51 37.59
CA ALA A 13 -9.50 -12.13 37.65
C ALA A 13 -10.39 -11.86 36.42
N ALA A 14 -11.70 -11.93 36.57
CA ALA A 14 -12.65 -11.44 35.59
C ALA A 14 -12.49 -9.92 35.54
N SER A 15 -11.84 -9.40 34.49
CA SER A 15 -11.88 -8.00 34.17
C SER A 15 -13.33 -7.63 33.81
N CYS A 16 -14.04 -6.99 34.74
CA CYS A 16 -15.29 -6.33 34.44
C CYS A 16 -15.01 -5.15 33.49
N ALA A 17 -15.08 -5.39 32.19
CA ALA A 17 -15.19 -4.32 31.23
C ALA A 17 -16.55 -3.64 31.49
N THR A 18 -16.53 -2.44 32.03
CA THR A 18 -17.72 -1.57 32.08
C THR A 18 -18.26 -1.41 30.66
N PRO A 19 -19.55 -1.66 30.39
CA PRO A 19 -20.11 -1.41 29.06
C PRO A 19 -19.86 0.04 28.71
N ALA A 20 -19.25 0.28 27.55
CA ALA A 20 -19.05 1.62 27.02
C ALA A 20 -20.41 2.35 27.00
N LYS A 21 -20.48 3.56 27.52
CA LYS A 21 -21.67 4.40 27.37
C LYS A 21 -22.01 4.49 25.87
N PRO A 22 -23.28 4.34 25.48
CA PRO A 22 -23.66 4.59 24.09
C PRO A 22 -23.18 5.99 23.73
N GLY A 23 -22.32 6.07 22.67
CA GLY A 23 -21.78 7.33 22.20
C GLY A 23 -22.88 8.28 21.77
N VAL A 24 -22.64 9.57 21.87
CA VAL A 24 -23.59 10.59 21.41
C VAL A 24 -23.65 10.62 19.88
N ALA A 25 -24.81 10.98 19.33
CA ALA A 25 -24.97 11.25 17.91
C ALA A 25 -25.11 12.77 17.70
N MET A 26 -24.14 13.36 17.01
CA MET A 26 -24.13 14.78 16.65
C MET A 26 -24.46 14.94 15.17
N ASP A 27 -25.41 15.77 14.83
CA ASP A 27 -25.69 16.16 13.45
C ASP A 27 -24.95 17.46 13.12
N VAL A 28 -24.10 17.47 12.11
CA VAL A 28 -23.30 18.66 11.73
C VAL A 28 -24.18 19.87 11.41
N THR A 29 -25.39 19.66 10.90
CA THR A 29 -26.33 20.75 10.59
C THR A 29 -26.81 21.46 11.86
N LYS A 30 -26.93 20.76 12.99
CA LYS A 30 -27.25 21.33 14.29
C LYS A 30 -26.10 22.16 14.88
N SER A 31 -24.88 21.93 14.41
CA SER A 31 -23.71 22.75 14.73
C SER A 31 -23.52 23.93 13.76
N GLY A 32 -24.42 24.09 12.79
CA GLY A 32 -24.43 25.20 11.84
C GLY A 32 -23.85 24.88 10.46
N ALA A 33 -23.53 23.60 10.17
CA ALA A 33 -23.07 23.24 8.83
C ALA A 33 -24.22 23.28 7.80
N VAL A 34 -23.93 23.78 6.60
CA VAL A 34 -24.86 23.91 5.49
C VAL A 34 -24.41 23.02 4.34
N GLY A 35 -25.27 22.09 3.92
CA GLY A 35 -24.97 21.09 2.88
C GLY A 35 -25.22 21.60 1.46
N ASP A 36 -24.87 22.86 1.13
CA ASP A 36 -25.13 23.52 -0.16
C ASP A 36 -23.96 23.42 -1.18
N GLY A 37 -22.80 22.89 -0.76
CA GLY A 37 -21.59 22.77 -1.58
C GLY A 37 -20.81 24.07 -1.76
N VAL A 38 -21.21 25.18 -1.15
CA VAL A 38 -20.62 26.51 -1.33
C VAL A 38 -20.18 27.13 -0.01
N THR A 39 -20.99 27.01 1.03
CA THR A 39 -20.69 27.53 2.37
C THR A 39 -19.51 26.78 2.99
N LEU A 40 -18.47 27.49 3.43
CA LEU A 40 -17.35 26.88 4.14
C LEU A 40 -17.77 26.47 5.55
N ASN A 41 -17.79 25.18 5.80
CA ASN A 41 -18.31 24.57 7.05
C ASN A 41 -17.22 24.15 8.05
N THR A 42 -15.94 24.47 7.82
CA THR A 42 -14.82 23.96 8.63
C THR A 42 -15.04 24.19 10.14
N ALA A 43 -15.46 25.39 10.52
CA ALA A 43 -15.69 25.73 11.94
C ALA A 43 -16.90 24.98 12.53
N ALA A 44 -17.99 24.83 11.75
CA ALA A 44 -19.21 24.14 12.20
C ALA A 44 -18.96 22.63 12.37
N ILE A 45 -18.28 22.00 11.40
CA ILE A 45 -17.91 20.58 11.47
C ILE A 45 -16.93 20.35 12.62
N GLN A 46 -15.90 21.20 12.77
CA GLN A 46 -14.95 21.08 13.88
C GLN A 46 -15.65 21.21 15.23
N LYS A 47 -16.59 22.14 15.35
CA LYS A 47 -17.41 22.28 16.57
C LYS A 47 -18.18 21.00 16.89
N ALA A 48 -18.80 20.36 15.90
CA ALA A 48 -19.51 19.08 16.11
C ALA A 48 -18.57 17.98 16.61
N ILE A 49 -17.36 17.89 16.05
CA ILE A 49 -16.32 16.95 16.49
C ILE A 49 -15.89 17.24 17.93
N ASP A 50 -15.65 18.51 18.25
CA ASP A 50 -15.20 18.95 19.58
C ASP A 50 -16.28 18.69 20.64
N ASP A 51 -17.52 19.00 20.35
CA ASP A 51 -18.65 18.77 21.26
C ASP A 51 -18.91 17.27 21.46
N CYS A 52 -18.77 16.44 20.40
CA CYS A 52 -18.88 14.99 20.48
C CYS A 52 -17.79 14.41 21.39
N ASN A 53 -16.53 14.79 21.18
CA ASN A 53 -15.42 14.36 22.02
C ASN A 53 -15.58 14.80 23.47
N ALA A 54 -16.00 16.06 23.74
CA ALA A 54 -16.25 16.58 25.08
C ALA A 54 -17.34 15.82 25.86
N GLN A 55 -18.24 15.14 25.16
CA GLN A 55 -19.29 14.27 25.75
C GLN A 55 -18.84 12.80 25.89
N GLY A 56 -17.58 12.51 25.63
CA GLY A 56 -16.99 11.17 25.75
C GLY A 56 -16.88 10.41 24.43
N GLY A 57 -17.27 11.04 23.32
CA GLY A 57 -17.20 10.46 21.98
C GLY A 57 -18.53 9.96 21.45
N GLY A 58 -18.51 9.49 20.21
CA GLY A 58 -19.68 9.00 19.50
C GLY A 58 -19.59 9.26 18.01
N MET A 59 -20.73 9.55 17.41
CA MET A 59 -20.88 9.66 15.96
C MET A 59 -21.20 11.12 15.57
N VAL A 60 -20.45 11.65 14.61
CA VAL A 60 -20.74 12.95 13.97
C VAL A 60 -21.34 12.67 12.61
N ASN A 61 -22.64 12.86 12.48
CA ASN A 61 -23.41 12.51 11.31
C ASN A 61 -23.45 13.65 10.29
N PHE A 62 -23.23 13.28 9.03
CA PHE A 62 -23.41 14.11 7.86
C PHE A 62 -24.66 13.63 7.11
N PRO A 63 -25.82 14.28 7.24
CA PRO A 63 -26.98 13.98 6.41
C PRO A 63 -26.70 14.24 4.93
N ALA A 64 -27.59 13.77 4.05
CA ALA A 64 -27.50 14.06 2.62
C ALA A 64 -27.28 15.56 2.36
N GLY A 65 -26.25 15.89 1.57
CA GLY A 65 -25.82 17.28 1.29
C GLY A 65 -24.36 17.35 0.92
N ARG A 66 -23.88 18.51 0.52
CA ARG A 66 -22.47 18.75 0.11
C ARG A 66 -21.82 19.73 1.07
N TYR A 67 -20.90 19.29 1.89
CA TYR A 67 -20.29 20.06 2.98
C TYR A 67 -18.88 20.51 2.60
N LEU A 68 -18.74 21.72 2.06
CA LEU A 68 -17.43 22.30 1.71
C LEU A 68 -16.65 22.58 3.00
N THR A 69 -15.41 22.09 3.08
CA THR A 69 -14.55 22.25 4.25
C THR A 69 -13.06 22.32 3.90
N GLY A 70 -12.28 23.03 4.71
CA GLY A 70 -10.85 22.89 4.81
C GLY A 70 -10.47 21.75 5.76
N THR A 71 -9.27 21.79 6.35
CA THR A 71 -8.82 20.75 7.27
C THR A 71 -9.70 20.66 8.52
N ILE A 72 -10.28 19.48 8.76
CA ILE A 72 -10.96 19.10 10.01
C ILE A 72 -10.11 18.06 10.76
N GLN A 73 -10.11 18.13 12.10
CA GLN A 73 -9.33 17.25 12.95
C GLN A 73 -10.21 16.40 13.85
N LEU A 74 -10.10 15.09 13.71
CA LEU A 74 -10.77 14.12 14.57
C LEU A 74 -10.09 14.03 15.95
N LYS A 75 -10.85 13.63 16.93
CA LYS A 75 -10.45 13.47 18.33
C LYS A 75 -10.81 12.08 18.84
N ASP A 76 -10.31 11.73 20.02
CA ASP A 76 -10.60 10.44 20.66
C ASP A 76 -12.07 10.09 20.68
N ASN A 77 -12.36 8.83 20.39
CA ASN A 77 -13.70 8.25 20.41
C ASN A 77 -14.69 8.88 19.43
N VAL A 78 -14.24 9.59 18.39
CA VAL A 78 -15.13 10.24 17.41
C VAL A 78 -15.05 9.50 16.07
N THR A 79 -16.22 9.13 15.56
CA THR A 79 -16.40 8.58 14.21
C THR A 79 -17.24 9.52 13.37
N LEU A 80 -16.80 9.89 12.16
CA LEU A 80 -17.64 10.55 11.18
C LEU A 80 -18.52 9.52 10.49
N HIS A 81 -19.80 9.76 10.43
CA HIS A 81 -20.73 8.93 9.67
C HIS A 81 -21.35 9.74 8.54
N LEU A 82 -21.17 9.24 7.32
CA LEU A 82 -21.70 9.87 6.12
C LEU A 82 -22.92 9.09 5.62
N ASP A 83 -24.10 9.70 5.67
CA ASP A 83 -25.30 9.14 5.06
C ASP A 83 -25.09 8.94 3.56
N ASP A 84 -25.92 8.12 2.94
CA ASP A 84 -26.01 8.06 1.47
C ASP A 84 -26.28 9.48 0.92
N GLN A 85 -25.62 9.85 -0.19
CA GLN A 85 -25.62 11.20 -0.79
C GLN A 85 -25.01 12.32 0.08
N ALA A 86 -24.44 12.04 1.24
CA ALA A 86 -23.59 12.99 1.94
C ALA A 86 -22.22 13.10 1.23
N VAL A 87 -21.74 14.33 1.02
CA VAL A 87 -20.42 14.58 0.42
C VAL A 87 -19.64 15.55 1.31
N ILE A 88 -18.53 15.12 1.86
CA ILE A 88 -17.50 16.03 2.38
C ILE A 88 -16.68 16.51 1.18
N LEU A 89 -16.66 17.82 0.96
CA LEU A 89 -16.07 18.45 -0.21
C LEU A 89 -14.87 19.29 0.23
N GLY A 90 -13.66 19.01 -0.27
CA GLY A 90 -12.45 19.76 0.07
C GLY A 90 -12.51 21.19 -0.50
N SER A 91 -12.05 22.17 0.26
CA SER A 91 -11.93 23.55 -0.22
C SER A 91 -10.94 23.64 -1.38
N THR A 92 -11.21 24.52 -2.35
CA THR A 92 -10.27 24.83 -3.43
C THR A 92 -9.26 25.91 -3.03
N ASN A 93 -9.44 26.55 -1.88
CA ASN A 93 -8.52 27.54 -1.35
C ASN A 93 -7.41 26.85 -0.51
N ALA A 94 -6.17 26.97 -0.97
CA ALA A 94 -5.01 26.37 -0.30
C ALA A 94 -4.83 26.84 1.16
N ALA A 95 -5.28 28.05 1.50
CA ALA A 95 -5.17 28.60 2.86
C ALA A 95 -6.08 27.90 3.89
N ASP A 96 -7.07 27.12 3.43
CA ASP A 96 -7.97 26.38 4.31
C ASP A 96 -7.37 25.05 4.80
N TYR A 97 -6.18 24.69 4.32
CA TYR A 97 -5.51 23.44 4.69
C TYR A 97 -4.38 23.66 5.67
N ARG A 98 -4.28 22.78 6.67
CA ARG A 98 -3.20 22.78 7.64
C ARG A 98 -2.13 21.77 7.27
N ASN A 99 -0.86 22.17 7.41
CA ASN A 99 0.29 21.30 7.29
C ASN A 99 0.62 20.69 8.66
N LEU A 100 0.43 19.40 8.82
CA LEU A 100 0.64 18.67 10.07
C LEU A 100 1.71 17.61 9.85
N ASP A 101 2.69 17.52 10.75
CA ASP A 101 3.79 16.56 10.68
C ASP A 101 4.43 16.49 9.27
N PRO A 102 5.02 17.61 8.77
CA PRO A 102 5.57 17.67 7.42
C PRO A 102 6.78 16.75 7.27
N PHE A 103 6.89 16.14 6.08
CA PHE A 103 8.03 15.29 5.71
C PHE A 103 8.32 15.40 4.21
N VAL A 104 9.40 14.77 3.75
CA VAL A 104 9.77 14.68 2.34
C VAL A 104 9.70 13.21 1.92
N ASP A 105 8.95 12.93 0.85
CA ASP A 105 8.79 11.56 0.36
C ASP A 105 10.04 11.03 -0.40
N GLY A 106 9.99 9.78 -0.84
CA GLY A 106 11.10 9.11 -1.51
C GLY A 106 11.55 9.74 -2.82
N VAL A 107 10.70 10.56 -3.45
CA VAL A 107 11.01 11.30 -4.68
C VAL A 107 11.40 12.76 -4.42
N GLY A 108 11.38 13.22 -3.16
CA GLY A 108 11.81 14.55 -2.78
C GLY A 108 10.67 15.58 -2.74
N THR A 109 9.42 15.15 -2.70
CA THR A 109 8.27 16.05 -2.65
C THR A 109 7.87 16.34 -1.20
N PRO A 110 7.73 17.63 -0.79
CA PRO A 110 7.19 17.98 0.52
C PRO A 110 5.73 17.57 0.66
N GLN A 111 5.41 16.92 1.77
CA GLN A 111 4.09 16.41 2.14
C GLN A 111 3.68 16.91 3.52
N GLY A 112 2.36 16.83 3.85
CA GLY A 112 1.89 17.16 5.20
C GLY A 112 0.50 17.77 5.28
N TYR A 113 -0.05 18.31 4.19
CA TYR A 113 -1.41 18.85 4.17
C TYR A 113 -2.44 17.73 4.09
N ALA A 114 -3.59 17.91 4.75
CA ALA A 114 -4.70 16.95 4.68
C ALA A 114 -6.07 17.61 4.82
N LEU A 115 -7.10 17.00 4.25
CA LEU A 115 -8.50 17.43 4.42
C LEU A 115 -9.04 16.94 5.77
N ILE A 116 -8.92 15.64 6.05
CA ILE A 116 -9.29 15.05 7.34
C ILE A 116 -8.02 14.54 8.01
N VAL A 117 -7.81 14.90 9.27
CA VAL A 117 -6.64 14.48 10.04
C VAL A 117 -7.03 14.00 11.43
N ALA A 118 -6.32 12.99 11.93
CA ALA A 118 -6.26 12.64 13.34
C ALA A 118 -4.80 12.53 13.76
N ASP A 119 -4.44 12.97 14.96
CA ASP A 119 -3.07 12.88 15.49
C ASP A 119 -3.12 12.46 16.95
N GLY A 120 -2.54 11.30 17.26
CA GLY A 120 -2.50 10.69 18.58
C GLY A 120 -3.87 10.23 19.11
N ALA A 121 -4.91 10.21 18.27
CA ALA A 121 -6.26 9.85 18.68
C ALA A 121 -6.48 8.33 18.72
N SER A 122 -7.37 7.91 19.62
CA SER A 122 -7.76 6.51 19.78
C SER A 122 -9.26 6.31 19.52
N HIS A 123 -9.64 5.11 19.01
CA HIS A 123 -11.04 4.73 18.71
C HIS A 123 -11.69 5.75 17.77
N VAL A 124 -11.06 5.99 16.65
CA VAL A 124 -11.40 7.07 15.72
C VAL A 124 -11.66 6.50 14.33
N GLY A 125 -12.59 7.10 13.58
CA GLY A 125 -12.91 6.52 12.28
C GLY A 125 -13.75 7.39 11.36
N VAL A 126 -13.99 6.83 10.17
CA VAL A 126 -14.90 7.36 9.15
C VAL A 126 -15.68 6.20 8.55
N GLU A 127 -16.99 6.31 8.49
CA GLU A 127 -17.84 5.25 7.94
C GLU A 127 -19.08 5.78 7.22
N GLY A 128 -19.82 4.88 6.59
CA GLY A 128 -21.08 5.18 5.92
C GLY A 128 -20.99 5.16 4.40
N ALA A 129 -22.11 5.33 3.70
CA ALA A 129 -22.19 5.18 2.25
C ALA A 129 -21.88 6.46 1.46
N GLY A 130 -21.51 7.55 2.15
CA GLY A 130 -21.24 8.84 1.53
C GLY A 130 -19.88 8.95 0.85
N THR A 131 -19.60 10.13 0.31
CA THR A 131 -18.39 10.42 -0.48
C THR A 131 -17.52 11.46 0.21
N ILE A 132 -16.20 11.28 0.12
CA ILE A 132 -15.22 12.32 0.43
C ILE A 132 -14.50 12.67 -0.88
N ASP A 133 -14.69 13.89 -1.35
CA ASP A 133 -14.12 14.44 -2.57
C ASP A 133 -13.14 15.57 -2.22
N GLY A 134 -11.86 15.33 -2.42
CA GLY A 134 -10.79 16.28 -2.09
C GLY A 134 -10.68 17.45 -3.06
N GLN A 135 -11.39 17.46 -4.19
CA GLN A 135 -11.30 18.47 -5.25
C GLN A 135 -9.86 18.76 -5.73
N GLY A 136 -8.95 17.79 -5.66
CA GLY A 136 -7.52 17.97 -5.89
C GLY A 136 -7.16 18.65 -7.20
N ARG A 137 -7.90 18.38 -8.29
CA ARG A 137 -7.72 19.12 -9.58
C ARG A 137 -8.01 20.60 -9.43
N ALA A 138 -9.08 20.96 -8.74
CA ALA A 138 -9.47 22.35 -8.54
C ALA A 138 -8.50 23.04 -7.56
N VAL A 139 -8.07 22.34 -6.51
CA VAL A 139 -7.00 22.81 -5.60
C VAL A 139 -5.71 23.12 -6.39
N LYS A 140 -5.32 22.24 -7.32
CA LYS A 140 -4.15 22.48 -8.19
C LYS A 140 -4.37 23.68 -9.10
N ALA A 141 -5.53 23.78 -9.74
CA ALA A 141 -5.84 24.85 -10.68
C ALA A 141 -5.90 26.25 -10.01
N ALA A 142 -6.25 26.29 -8.72
CA ALA A 142 -6.28 27.52 -7.94
C ALA A 142 -4.89 28.02 -7.49
N GLN A 143 -3.83 27.24 -7.67
CA GLN A 143 -2.47 27.59 -7.26
C GLN A 143 -1.57 27.90 -8.45
N LYS A 144 -0.78 28.97 -8.36
CA LYS A 144 0.26 29.29 -9.36
C LYS A 144 1.35 28.21 -9.38
N THR A 145 1.74 27.74 -8.20
CA THR A 145 2.67 26.61 -8.02
C THR A 145 1.98 25.62 -7.08
N TYR A 146 1.87 24.36 -7.50
CA TYR A 146 1.16 23.34 -6.74
C TYR A 146 1.98 22.85 -5.54
N THR A 147 1.98 23.61 -4.46
CA THR A 147 2.71 23.34 -3.21
C THR A 147 1.82 22.81 -2.09
N VAL A 148 0.55 23.21 -2.06
CA VAL A 148 -0.44 22.66 -1.13
C VAL A 148 -1.15 21.50 -1.83
N ARG A 149 -0.79 20.28 -1.43
CA ARG A 149 -1.26 19.01 -2.00
C ARG A 149 -1.94 18.20 -0.91
N PRO A 150 -3.22 18.45 -0.59
CA PRO A 150 -3.84 17.79 0.56
C PRO A 150 -4.03 16.29 0.33
N PHE A 151 -3.59 15.46 1.28
CA PHE A 151 -4.09 14.10 1.41
C PHE A 151 -5.59 14.14 1.67
N LEU A 152 -6.31 13.10 1.28
CA LEU A 152 -7.73 13.08 1.58
C LEU A 152 -7.94 12.82 3.09
N MET A 153 -7.29 11.78 3.62
CA MET A 153 -7.28 11.49 5.05
C MET A 153 -5.88 11.14 5.53
N ARG A 154 -5.49 11.67 6.69
CA ARG A 154 -4.19 11.42 7.30
C ARG A 154 -4.33 11.07 8.77
N TRP A 155 -3.89 9.87 9.13
CA TRP A 155 -3.94 9.30 10.47
C TRP A 155 -2.53 9.21 11.03
N LEU A 156 -2.23 10.01 12.06
CA LEU A 156 -0.90 10.14 12.64
C LEU A 156 -0.90 9.54 14.04
N ARG A 157 -0.08 8.53 14.31
CA ARG A 157 0.10 7.96 15.66
C ARG A 157 -1.21 7.54 16.36
N CYS A 158 -2.22 7.19 15.57
CA CYS A 158 -3.54 6.80 16.07
C CYS A 158 -3.60 5.32 16.43
N THR A 159 -4.53 4.96 17.30
CA THR A 159 -4.81 3.58 17.69
C THR A 159 -6.30 3.28 17.51
N ASP A 160 -6.62 2.01 17.11
CA ASP A 160 -8.00 1.56 16.88
C ASP A 160 -8.73 2.44 15.85
N VAL A 161 -8.13 2.51 14.65
CA VAL A 161 -8.65 3.31 13.53
C VAL A 161 -9.57 2.46 12.65
N THR A 162 -10.73 2.99 12.26
CA THR A 162 -11.65 2.31 11.35
C THR A 162 -12.03 3.23 10.19
N VAL A 163 -11.86 2.73 8.95
CA VAL A 163 -12.37 3.38 7.74
C VAL A 163 -13.16 2.34 6.95
N LYS A 164 -14.46 2.56 6.78
CA LYS A 164 -15.31 1.56 6.11
C LYS A 164 -16.47 2.14 5.31
N ASP A 165 -16.83 1.42 4.26
CA ASP A 165 -18.00 1.64 3.39
C ASP A 165 -17.98 2.94 2.56
N VAL A 166 -17.07 3.87 2.80
CA VAL A 166 -17.02 5.19 2.15
C VAL A 166 -16.45 5.18 0.74
N HIS A 167 -16.84 6.18 -0.06
CA HIS A 167 -16.31 6.46 -1.38
C HIS A 167 -15.31 7.62 -1.32
N LEU A 168 -14.09 7.41 -1.86
CA LEU A 168 -12.99 8.35 -1.78
C LEU A 168 -12.52 8.74 -3.18
N THR A 169 -12.42 10.05 -3.44
CA THR A 169 -12.05 10.56 -4.77
C THR A 169 -11.32 11.89 -4.73
N ASN A 170 -10.62 12.22 -5.82
CA ASN A 170 -9.97 13.51 -6.08
C ASN A 170 -9.07 14.03 -4.94
N PRO A 171 -8.17 13.25 -4.33
CA PRO A 171 -7.21 13.81 -3.39
C PRO A 171 -6.24 14.77 -4.09
N GLY A 172 -5.61 15.65 -3.32
CA GLY A 172 -4.51 16.49 -3.83
C GLY A 172 -3.18 15.75 -3.93
N ALA A 173 -3.00 14.72 -3.10
CA ALA A 173 -1.89 13.77 -3.10
C ALA A 173 -2.43 12.37 -2.72
N TRP A 174 -1.89 11.69 -1.73
CA TRP A 174 -2.34 10.35 -1.29
C TRP A 174 -3.78 10.36 -0.76
N THR A 175 -4.50 9.25 -0.97
CA THR A 175 -5.91 9.16 -0.55
C THR A 175 -6.02 8.85 0.94
N LEU A 176 -5.57 7.67 1.37
CA LEU A 176 -5.52 7.27 2.78
C LEU A 176 -4.06 7.13 3.21
N ASN A 177 -3.61 7.96 4.13
CA ASN A 177 -2.29 7.86 4.71
C ASN A 177 -2.36 7.57 6.21
N PHE A 178 -1.76 6.47 6.60
CA PHE A 178 -1.60 6.04 7.99
C PHE A 178 -0.11 6.10 8.35
N PHE A 179 0.24 6.86 9.35
CA PHE A 179 1.61 6.96 9.85
C PHE A 179 1.68 6.54 11.32
N GLN A 180 2.44 5.48 11.60
CA GLN A 180 2.61 4.92 12.94
C GLN A 180 1.28 4.58 13.64
N THR A 181 0.28 4.12 12.87
CA THR A 181 -1.00 3.69 13.45
C THR A 181 -0.93 2.24 13.91
N ARG A 182 -1.80 1.90 14.86
CA ARG A 182 -1.97 0.54 15.38
C ARG A 182 -3.44 0.14 15.38
N ASN A 183 -3.69 -1.16 15.16
CA ASN A 183 -5.05 -1.73 15.15
C ASN A 183 -5.96 -1.00 14.14
N THR A 184 -5.56 -0.98 12.88
CA THR A 184 -6.30 -0.26 11.83
C THR A 184 -7.13 -1.23 10.98
N ILE A 185 -8.39 -0.89 10.72
CA ILE A 185 -9.28 -1.62 9.82
C ILE A 185 -9.70 -0.69 8.68
N VAL A 186 -9.47 -1.15 7.44
CA VAL A 186 -9.98 -0.51 6.23
C VAL A 186 -10.82 -1.55 5.49
N GLU A 187 -12.13 -1.33 5.39
CA GLU A 187 -13.05 -2.36 4.92
C GLU A 187 -14.11 -1.81 3.96
N ARG A 188 -14.33 -2.48 2.83
CA ARG A 188 -15.32 -2.13 1.80
C ARG A 188 -15.24 -0.67 1.32
N VAL A 189 -14.04 -0.10 1.33
CA VAL A 189 -13.78 1.26 0.84
C VAL A 189 -13.65 1.24 -0.68
N THR A 190 -14.29 2.19 -1.34
CA THR A 190 -14.15 2.41 -2.78
C THR A 190 -13.26 3.62 -3.04
N ILE A 191 -12.16 3.44 -3.76
CA ILE A 191 -11.23 4.53 -4.13
C ILE A 191 -11.23 4.69 -5.65
N ARG A 192 -11.42 5.93 -6.14
CA ARG A 192 -11.43 6.26 -7.57
C ARG A 192 -10.61 7.52 -7.81
N THR A 193 -9.32 7.33 -8.13
CA THR A 193 -8.36 8.41 -8.34
C THR A 193 -7.56 8.30 -9.63
N ARG A 194 -7.73 7.22 -10.43
CA ARG A 194 -6.98 6.97 -11.68
C ARG A 194 -6.99 8.16 -12.63
N ASP A 195 -8.12 8.82 -12.79
CA ASP A 195 -8.32 9.84 -13.82
C ASP A 195 -8.20 11.28 -13.33
N THR A 196 -7.66 11.48 -12.12
CA THR A 196 -7.44 12.84 -11.59
C THR A 196 -6.40 13.62 -12.39
N GLY A 197 -5.45 12.94 -13.03
CA GLY A 197 -4.33 13.59 -13.73
C GLY A 197 -3.32 14.25 -12.77
N LEU A 198 -3.39 13.92 -11.49
CA LEU A 198 -2.45 14.35 -10.47
C LEU A 198 -1.46 13.23 -10.16
N ALA A 199 -0.22 13.58 -9.85
CA ALA A 199 0.78 12.64 -9.37
C ALA A 199 0.56 12.29 -7.89
N ASN A 200 1.02 11.12 -7.48
CA ASN A 200 0.94 10.61 -6.12
C ASN A 200 -0.52 10.50 -5.62
N ASN A 201 -1.41 10.01 -6.45
CA ASN A 201 -2.77 9.67 -6.05
C ASN A 201 -2.86 8.20 -5.65
N ASP A 202 -2.03 7.80 -4.70
CA ASP A 202 -2.00 6.48 -4.10
C ASP A 202 -3.35 6.18 -3.41
N GLY A 203 -3.71 4.91 -3.34
CA GLY A 203 -4.95 4.47 -2.70
C GLY A 203 -4.84 4.44 -1.18
N ILE A 204 -4.05 3.51 -0.66
CA ILE A 204 -3.84 3.29 0.77
C ILE A 204 -2.34 3.21 1.04
N ASP A 205 -1.83 4.16 1.83
CA ASP A 205 -0.45 4.19 2.31
C ASP A 205 -0.38 3.85 3.79
N LEU A 206 0.38 2.82 4.12
CA LEU A 206 0.66 2.40 5.49
C LEU A 206 2.14 2.64 5.79
N ASP A 207 2.45 3.64 6.59
CA ASP A 207 3.82 4.03 6.91
C ASP A 207 4.15 3.71 8.37
N SER A 208 5.04 2.75 8.57
CA SER A 208 5.46 2.31 9.91
C SER A 208 4.28 1.88 10.81
N CYS A 209 3.31 1.18 10.25
CA CYS A 209 2.06 0.77 10.91
C CYS A 209 2.12 -0.65 11.46
N GLU A 210 1.30 -0.95 12.46
CA GLU A 210 1.23 -2.26 13.10
C GLU A 210 -0.21 -2.75 13.23
N ASN A 211 -0.43 -4.05 12.97
CA ASN A 211 -1.74 -4.71 13.06
C ASN A 211 -2.80 -4.02 12.21
N VAL A 212 -2.65 -4.10 10.88
CA VAL A 212 -3.60 -3.50 9.93
C VAL A 212 -4.32 -4.59 9.14
N ARG A 213 -5.61 -4.43 8.97
CA ARG A 213 -6.46 -5.31 8.16
C ARG A 213 -7.18 -4.50 7.08
N ILE A 214 -6.88 -4.81 5.81
CA ILE A 214 -7.56 -4.23 4.64
C ILE A 214 -8.41 -5.33 4.02
N ARG A 215 -9.73 -5.11 3.88
CA ARG A 215 -10.64 -6.14 3.40
C ARG A 215 -11.65 -5.60 2.40
N ASP A 216 -11.86 -6.38 1.34
CA ASP A 216 -12.96 -6.18 0.38
C ASP A 216 -13.01 -4.77 -0.22
N CYS A 217 -11.87 -4.11 -0.34
CA CYS A 217 -11.74 -2.78 -0.93
C CYS A 217 -11.69 -2.86 -2.46
N ASP A 218 -12.25 -1.84 -3.12
CA ASP A 218 -12.22 -1.69 -4.57
C ASP A 218 -11.46 -0.41 -4.92
N ILE A 219 -10.21 -0.56 -5.38
CA ILE A 219 -9.27 0.53 -5.57
C ILE A 219 -8.92 0.66 -7.05
N ASP A 220 -9.15 1.85 -7.60
CA ASP A 220 -8.68 2.26 -8.93
C ASP A 220 -7.94 3.60 -8.81
N SER A 221 -6.61 3.52 -8.65
CA SER A 221 -5.76 4.65 -8.27
C SER A 221 -4.93 5.21 -9.43
N GLY A 222 -4.50 6.46 -9.27
CA GLY A 222 -3.60 7.12 -10.20
C GLY A 222 -2.13 6.79 -9.98
N ASP A 223 -1.78 6.40 -8.75
CA ASP A 223 -0.47 5.91 -8.32
C ASP A 223 -0.67 4.58 -7.56
N ASP A 224 0.24 4.11 -6.71
CA ASP A 224 0.19 2.80 -6.08
C ASP A 224 -1.17 2.51 -5.39
N ALA A 225 -1.72 1.30 -5.51
CA ALA A 225 -3.06 1.03 -4.97
C ALA A 225 -3.03 0.74 -3.46
N ILE A 226 -2.17 -0.18 -3.02
CA ILE A 226 -1.83 -0.41 -1.61
C ILE A 226 -0.32 -0.31 -1.48
N CYS A 227 0.17 0.64 -0.70
CA CYS A 227 1.58 0.90 -0.53
C CYS A 227 1.97 0.87 0.95
N LEU A 228 2.92 0.01 1.30
CA LEU A 228 3.52 -0.05 2.62
C LEU A 228 4.85 0.69 2.59
N LYS A 229 5.02 1.64 3.48
CA LYS A 229 6.21 2.48 3.61
C LYS A 229 6.78 2.37 5.01
N ALA A 230 8.04 2.68 5.18
CA ALA A 230 8.67 2.83 6.48
C ALA A 230 9.61 4.03 6.43
N THR A 231 9.04 5.24 6.55
CA THR A 231 9.79 6.50 6.58
C THR A 231 10.41 6.80 7.94
N SER A 232 10.10 6.00 8.96
CA SER A 232 10.70 6.06 10.29
C SER A 232 11.43 4.77 10.61
N PRO A 233 12.28 4.74 11.67
CA PRO A 233 12.92 3.50 12.12
C PRO A 233 11.96 2.41 12.64
N LEU A 234 10.68 2.74 12.89
CA LEU A 234 9.68 1.78 13.33
C LEU A 234 9.25 0.88 12.16
N PRO A 235 8.99 -0.41 12.42
CA PRO A 235 8.60 -1.34 11.37
C PRO A 235 7.16 -1.12 10.88
N CYS A 236 6.90 -1.57 9.64
CA CYS A 236 5.58 -1.85 9.13
C CYS A 236 5.32 -3.35 9.30
N ARG A 237 4.46 -3.78 10.23
CA ARG A 237 4.32 -5.20 10.59
C ARG A 237 2.90 -5.66 10.87
N ASP A 238 2.68 -6.97 10.69
CA ASP A 238 1.37 -7.62 10.87
C ASP A 238 0.28 -6.95 10.03
N ILE A 239 0.53 -6.87 8.72
CA ILE A 239 -0.37 -6.25 7.75
C ILE A 239 -1.01 -7.34 6.88
N ALA A 240 -2.34 -7.34 6.79
CA ALA A 240 -3.05 -8.27 5.91
C ALA A 240 -4.05 -7.53 5.02
N ALA A 241 -3.92 -7.74 3.71
CA ALA A 241 -4.91 -7.32 2.72
C ALA A 241 -5.59 -8.54 2.09
N SER A 242 -6.91 -8.55 2.00
CA SER A 242 -7.66 -9.69 1.45
C SER A 242 -8.95 -9.28 0.75
N GLY A 243 -9.37 -10.07 -0.25
CA GLY A 243 -10.63 -9.85 -0.98
C GLY A 243 -10.66 -8.59 -1.83
N CYS A 244 -9.55 -7.90 -2.03
CA CYS A 244 -9.49 -6.61 -2.70
C CYS A 244 -9.47 -6.73 -4.22
N LYS A 245 -10.04 -5.72 -4.89
CA LYS A 245 -9.92 -5.48 -6.33
C LYS A 245 -9.01 -4.28 -6.53
N LEU A 246 -7.87 -4.51 -7.20
CA LEU A 246 -6.84 -3.50 -7.35
C LEU A 246 -6.59 -3.19 -8.83
N SER A 247 -6.66 -1.92 -9.17
CA SER A 247 -6.36 -1.37 -10.49
C SER A 247 -5.58 -0.07 -10.31
N THR A 248 -4.52 0.16 -11.10
CA THR A 248 -3.70 1.37 -10.95
C THR A 248 -2.84 1.67 -12.17
N LYS A 249 -2.40 2.92 -12.29
CA LYS A 249 -1.37 3.32 -13.27
C LYS A 249 0.05 2.94 -12.82
N CYS A 250 0.26 2.60 -11.55
CA CYS A 250 1.54 2.23 -10.95
C CYS A 250 1.52 0.78 -10.44
N ASN A 251 1.78 0.52 -9.16
CA ASN A 251 1.87 -0.83 -8.58
C ASN A 251 0.61 -1.19 -7.79
N ALA A 252 0.15 -2.45 -7.87
CA ALA A 252 -1.06 -2.84 -7.15
C ALA A 252 -0.78 -3.07 -5.66
N LEU A 253 0.24 -3.86 -5.30
CA LEU A 253 0.80 -3.92 -3.95
C LEU A 253 2.27 -3.53 -4.01
N LYS A 254 2.67 -2.58 -3.20
CA LYS A 254 4.06 -2.15 -3.10
C LYS A 254 4.51 -2.10 -1.64
N LEU A 255 5.68 -2.67 -1.35
CA LEU A 255 6.46 -2.45 -0.15
C LEU A 255 7.64 -1.56 -0.53
N GLY A 256 7.80 -0.44 0.19
CA GLY A 256 8.76 0.60 -0.19
C GLY A 256 8.11 1.66 -1.11
N THR A 257 8.88 2.50 -1.78
CA THR A 257 10.35 2.55 -1.80
C THR A 257 10.97 3.04 -0.51
N GLU A 258 10.26 3.86 0.28
CA GLU A 258 10.70 4.29 1.59
C GLU A 258 10.77 3.08 2.53
N SER A 259 12.00 2.66 2.85
CA SER A 259 12.31 1.41 3.54
C SER A 259 13.43 1.57 4.55
N LEU A 260 13.30 2.57 5.45
CA LEU A 260 14.21 2.78 6.59
C LEU A 260 13.87 1.83 7.75
N GLY A 261 12.59 1.70 8.12
CA GLY A 261 12.07 0.71 9.06
C GLY A 261 11.81 -0.64 8.38
N ASP A 262 11.72 -1.71 9.15
CA ASP A 262 11.59 -3.07 8.64
C ASP A 262 10.16 -3.39 8.18
N PHE A 263 10.01 -4.41 7.32
CA PHE A 263 8.73 -4.97 6.89
C PHE A 263 8.63 -6.42 7.33
N GLU A 264 7.65 -6.75 8.16
CA GLU A 264 7.50 -8.09 8.74
C GLU A 264 6.06 -8.57 8.81
N LYS A 265 5.82 -9.85 8.49
CA LYS A 265 4.50 -10.50 8.56
C LYS A 265 3.46 -9.79 7.71
N ILE A 266 3.76 -9.68 6.42
CA ILE A 266 2.88 -9.02 5.43
C ILE A 266 2.17 -10.09 4.60
N SER A 267 0.87 -9.92 4.38
CA SER A 267 0.12 -10.83 3.50
C SER A 267 -0.84 -10.11 2.56
N LEU A 268 -0.90 -10.61 1.31
CA LEU A 268 -1.94 -10.28 0.33
C LEU A 268 -2.58 -11.59 -0.13
N THR A 269 -3.89 -11.75 0.08
CA THR A 269 -4.58 -13.00 -0.22
C THR A 269 -5.93 -12.78 -0.89
N ASN A 270 -6.31 -13.71 -1.77
CA ASN A 270 -7.63 -13.69 -2.42
C ASN A 270 -7.96 -12.34 -3.09
N CYS A 271 -7.03 -11.79 -3.86
CA CYS A 271 -7.17 -10.48 -4.51
C CYS A 271 -7.20 -10.60 -6.03
N GLN A 272 -7.89 -9.65 -6.65
CA GLN A 272 -7.96 -9.48 -8.10
C GLN A 272 -7.21 -8.21 -8.51
N ILE A 273 -6.21 -8.36 -9.37
CA ILE A 273 -5.35 -7.27 -9.84
C ILE A 273 -5.58 -7.10 -11.34
N ARG A 274 -5.92 -5.90 -11.79
CA ARG A 274 -6.23 -5.64 -13.21
C ARG A 274 -5.69 -4.31 -13.69
N ASN A 275 -5.31 -4.25 -14.97
CA ASN A 275 -4.92 -2.99 -15.64
C ASN A 275 -3.82 -2.23 -14.89
N ILE A 276 -2.72 -2.91 -14.58
CA ILE A 276 -1.59 -2.37 -13.85
C ILE A 276 -0.57 -1.78 -14.80
N GLY A 277 -0.22 -0.50 -14.59
CA GLY A 277 0.75 0.20 -15.40
C GLY A 277 2.20 -0.21 -15.13
N MET A 278 2.49 -0.66 -13.91
CA MET A 278 3.82 -1.10 -13.48
C MET A 278 3.81 -2.55 -12.97
N SER A 279 3.99 -2.78 -11.69
CA SER A 279 4.07 -4.13 -11.14
C SER A 279 2.79 -4.54 -10.43
N GLY A 280 2.38 -5.80 -10.61
CA GLY A 280 1.31 -6.39 -9.80
C GLY A 280 1.72 -6.46 -8.34
N ILE A 281 2.89 -7.01 -8.07
CA ILE A 281 3.53 -7.07 -6.76
C ILE A 281 4.93 -6.45 -6.85
N ALA A 282 5.23 -5.48 -6.01
CA ALA A 282 6.51 -4.79 -5.91
C ALA A 282 7.04 -4.86 -4.48
N LEU A 283 8.10 -5.63 -4.24
CA LEU A 283 8.72 -5.78 -2.91
C LEU A 283 10.11 -5.16 -2.94
N TYR A 284 10.26 -3.99 -2.34
CA TYR A 284 11.49 -3.21 -2.42
C TYR A 284 12.03 -2.86 -1.04
N SER A 285 13.25 -3.31 -0.74
CA SER A 285 14.05 -2.86 0.38
C SER A 285 15.32 -2.18 -0.15
N VAL A 286 15.42 -0.86 0.02
CA VAL A 286 16.52 -0.08 -0.58
C VAL A 286 17.13 0.96 0.37
N ASP A 287 16.54 1.16 1.56
CA ASP A 287 17.03 2.13 2.54
C ASP A 287 17.49 1.49 3.86
N GLY A 288 17.76 0.18 3.82
CA GLY A 288 18.33 -0.55 4.96
C GLY A 288 17.31 -1.36 5.76
N ALA A 289 16.05 -1.51 5.28
CA ALA A 289 15.05 -2.36 5.92
C ALA A 289 15.39 -3.85 5.83
N ASP A 290 15.06 -4.58 6.89
CA ASP A 290 14.87 -6.02 6.85
C ASP A 290 13.44 -6.31 6.39
N LEU A 291 13.28 -6.92 5.20
CA LEU A 291 11.99 -7.28 4.64
C LEU A 291 11.85 -8.79 4.67
N HIS A 292 10.93 -9.31 5.48
CA HIS A 292 10.78 -10.75 5.64
C HIS A 292 9.37 -11.19 6.04
N ASP A 293 9.12 -12.51 6.01
CA ASP A 293 7.82 -13.12 6.30
C ASP A 293 6.68 -12.55 5.45
N VAL A 294 6.90 -12.48 4.12
CA VAL A 294 5.89 -12.01 3.16
C VAL A 294 5.20 -13.18 2.50
N THR A 295 3.87 -13.18 2.50
CA THR A 295 3.05 -14.18 1.83
C THR A 295 2.08 -13.54 0.85
N ILE A 296 2.19 -13.92 -0.42
CA ILE A 296 1.24 -13.55 -1.47
C ILE A 296 0.56 -14.84 -1.94
N SER A 297 -0.76 -14.93 -1.83
CA SER A 297 -1.47 -16.15 -2.23
C SER A 297 -2.85 -15.92 -2.81
N ASP A 298 -3.25 -16.84 -3.69
CA ASP A 298 -4.62 -16.87 -4.24
C ASP A 298 -4.95 -15.56 -4.98
N VAL A 299 -4.05 -15.13 -5.86
CA VAL A 299 -4.14 -13.86 -6.59
C VAL A 299 -4.32 -14.11 -8.08
N THR A 300 -5.27 -13.42 -8.68
CA THR A 300 -5.41 -13.35 -10.14
C THR A 300 -4.97 -12.00 -10.66
N MET A 301 -4.20 -11.98 -11.76
CA MET A 301 -3.74 -10.75 -12.41
C MET A 301 -4.13 -10.76 -13.90
N ASP A 302 -4.59 -9.62 -14.39
CA ASP A 302 -4.91 -9.43 -15.81
C ASP A 302 -4.40 -8.08 -16.32
N GLY A 303 -3.66 -8.10 -17.44
CA GLY A 303 -3.17 -6.88 -18.08
C GLY A 303 -2.12 -6.11 -17.28
N VAL A 304 -1.20 -6.81 -16.61
CA VAL A 304 -0.11 -6.21 -15.82
C VAL A 304 1.15 -6.03 -16.66
N THR A 305 1.98 -5.02 -16.34
CA THR A 305 3.23 -4.84 -17.09
C THR A 305 4.29 -5.84 -16.60
N VAL A 306 4.53 -5.93 -15.30
CA VAL A 306 5.38 -6.94 -14.66
C VAL A 306 4.59 -7.55 -13.49
N PRO A 307 4.23 -8.83 -13.52
CA PRO A 307 3.49 -9.45 -12.42
C PRO A 307 4.17 -9.33 -11.07
N ILE A 308 5.46 -9.65 -10.98
CA ILE A 308 6.20 -9.66 -9.71
C ILE A 308 7.58 -9.04 -9.92
N SER A 309 7.87 -7.99 -9.16
CA SER A 309 9.16 -7.30 -9.10
C SER A 309 9.66 -7.25 -7.66
N ILE A 310 10.86 -7.79 -7.41
CA ILE A 310 11.49 -7.81 -6.08
C ILE A 310 12.89 -7.21 -6.18
N ARG A 311 13.22 -6.27 -5.28
CA ARG A 311 14.52 -5.61 -5.26
C ARG A 311 15.04 -5.40 -3.84
N LEU A 312 16.23 -5.93 -3.59
CA LEU A 312 17.10 -5.45 -2.53
C LEU A 312 18.10 -4.48 -3.15
N GLY A 313 18.30 -3.29 -2.56
CA GLY A 313 19.19 -2.25 -3.09
C GLY A 313 19.87 -1.44 -1.99
N ALA A 314 20.59 -0.40 -2.38
CA ALA A 314 21.43 0.42 -1.49
C ALA A 314 21.24 1.92 -1.75
N ARG A 315 20.00 2.42 -1.76
CA ARG A 315 19.69 3.86 -1.85
C ARG A 315 20.02 4.56 -0.53
N LEU A 316 19.72 3.92 0.59
CA LEU A 316 20.10 4.27 1.97
C LEU A 316 19.71 5.69 2.38
N LYS A 317 18.51 6.11 1.99
CA LYS A 317 17.93 7.43 2.36
C LYS A 317 17.33 7.42 3.75
N THR A 318 17.31 8.62 4.34
CA THR A 318 16.49 8.99 5.51
C THR A 318 15.41 9.98 5.09
N PHE A 319 14.32 10.05 5.85
CA PHE A 319 13.13 10.80 5.43
C PHE A 319 12.71 11.91 6.41
N ARG A 320 13.24 11.86 7.63
CA ARG A 320 12.94 12.82 8.70
C ARG A 320 14.20 13.36 9.32
N ALA A 321 14.14 14.58 9.82
CA ALA A 321 15.25 15.19 10.51
C ALA A 321 15.62 14.37 11.76
N GLY A 322 16.90 14.03 11.89
CA GLY A 322 17.43 13.24 13.01
C GLY A 322 17.49 11.73 12.74
N ASP A 323 16.91 11.24 11.66
CA ASP A 323 17.07 9.83 11.28
C ASP A 323 18.51 9.53 10.89
N VAL A 324 18.93 8.31 11.19
CA VAL A 324 20.26 7.78 10.85
C VAL A 324 20.12 6.75 9.74
N ALA A 325 20.92 6.89 8.68
CA ALA A 325 20.96 5.92 7.59
C ALA A 325 21.44 4.55 8.11
N LYS A 326 20.76 3.50 7.69
CA LYS A 326 21.13 2.12 7.99
C LYS A 326 22.10 1.57 6.94
N PRO A 327 22.86 0.51 7.24
CA PRO A 327 23.53 -0.29 6.20
C PRO A 327 22.48 -0.96 5.29
N VAL A 328 22.93 -1.61 4.24
CA VAL A 328 22.06 -2.46 3.39
C VAL A 328 21.38 -3.48 4.29
N GLY A 329 20.06 -3.56 4.18
CA GLY A 329 19.24 -4.51 4.93
C GLY A 329 19.22 -5.90 4.30
N ALA A 330 18.17 -6.66 4.57
CA ALA A 330 17.94 -7.98 3.98
C ALA A 330 16.57 -8.05 3.30
N LEU A 331 16.41 -8.99 2.36
CA LEU A 331 15.11 -9.37 1.78
C LEU A 331 15.07 -10.89 1.72
N ARG A 332 14.19 -11.49 2.51
CA ARG A 332 14.17 -12.95 2.68
C ARG A 332 12.79 -13.48 3.09
N ASP A 333 12.64 -14.80 3.06
CA ASP A 333 11.44 -15.51 3.51
C ASP A 333 10.15 -15.02 2.81
N VAL A 334 10.21 -14.93 1.48
CA VAL A 334 9.08 -14.54 0.63
C VAL A 334 8.43 -15.79 0.03
N THR A 335 7.13 -15.97 0.25
CA THR A 335 6.33 -17.05 -0.33
C THR A 335 5.28 -16.47 -1.27
N ILE A 336 5.30 -16.87 -2.54
CA ILE A 336 4.29 -16.51 -3.55
C ILE A 336 3.69 -17.78 -4.09
N ARG A 337 2.36 -17.95 -3.93
CA ARG A 337 1.69 -19.19 -4.30
C ARG A 337 0.30 -18.97 -4.87
N ASN A 338 -0.14 -19.93 -5.72
CA ASN A 338 -1.48 -19.92 -6.31
C ASN A 338 -1.76 -18.60 -7.04
N VAL A 339 -0.86 -18.21 -7.95
CA VAL A 339 -0.98 -16.98 -8.73
C VAL A 339 -1.24 -17.31 -10.19
N GLN A 340 -2.27 -16.70 -10.75
CA GLN A 340 -2.62 -16.82 -12.18
C GLN A 340 -2.53 -15.46 -12.83
N VAL A 341 -1.75 -15.36 -13.90
CA VAL A 341 -1.51 -14.11 -14.64
C VAL A 341 -1.85 -14.30 -16.11
N THR A 342 -2.68 -13.41 -16.64
CA THR A 342 -2.97 -13.27 -18.06
C THR A 342 -2.51 -11.90 -18.57
N GLY A 343 -2.03 -11.87 -19.81
CA GLY A 343 -1.68 -10.62 -20.49
C GLY A 343 -0.54 -9.83 -19.83
N ALA A 344 0.47 -10.50 -19.28
CA ALA A 344 1.69 -9.83 -18.81
C ALA A 344 2.50 -9.31 -20.01
N LYS A 345 3.04 -8.07 -19.89
CA LYS A 345 3.54 -7.35 -21.08
C LYS A 345 5.03 -7.44 -21.29
N GLN A 346 5.85 -7.48 -20.24
CA GLN A 346 7.30 -7.34 -20.36
C GLN A 346 8.09 -8.56 -19.91
N ILE A 347 7.92 -8.98 -18.67
CA ILE A 347 8.56 -10.14 -18.05
C ILE A 347 7.68 -10.65 -16.92
N GLY A 348 7.73 -11.95 -16.64
CA GLY A 348 6.92 -12.56 -15.57
C GLY A 348 7.41 -12.21 -14.18
N LEU A 349 8.65 -12.59 -13.85
CA LEU A 349 9.28 -12.31 -12.57
C LEU A 349 10.62 -11.60 -12.78
N LEU A 350 10.81 -10.48 -12.09
CA LEU A 350 12.06 -9.70 -12.07
C LEU A 350 12.54 -9.59 -10.63
N ILE A 351 13.50 -10.42 -10.23
CA ILE A 351 13.95 -10.51 -8.84
C ILE A 351 15.47 -10.29 -8.77
N ASN A 352 15.87 -9.27 -8.00
CA ASN A 352 17.24 -8.85 -7.95
C ASN A 352 17.69 -8.45 -6.53
N GLY A 353 18.77 -9.10 -6.04
CA GLY A 353 19.63 -8.54 -5.01
C GLY A 353 20.64 -7.57 -5.58
N ILE A 354 21.73 -7.33 -4.84
CA ILE A 354 22.93 -6.62 -5.27
C ILE A 354 24.18 -7.42 -4.89
N PRO A 355 25.35 -7.16 -5.48
CA PRO A 355 26.58 -7.88 -5.15
C PRO A 355 26.84 -7.91 -3.64
N GLY A 356 27.03 -9.12 -3.08
CA GLY A 356 27.25 -9.34 -1.65
C GLY A 356 26.00 -9.27 -0.76
N HIS A 357 24.82 -8.90 -1.32
CA HIS A 357 23.54 -8.88 -0.59
C HIS A 357 22.47 -9.56 -1.45
N PRO A 358 22.37 -10.88 -1.40
CA PRO A 358 21.36 -11.62 -2.17
C PRO A 358 19.96 -11.44 -1.57
N VAL A 359 18.94 -11.66 -2.40
CA VAL A 359 17.58 -11.96 -1.91
C VAL A 359 17.56 -13.44 -1.51
N GLU A 360 17.03 -13.75 -0.32
CA GLU A 360 17.17 -15.09 0.26
C GLU A 360 15.82 -15.80 0.45
N ALA A 361 15.84 -17.13 0.41
CA ALA A 361 14.74 -18.01 0.82
C ALA A 361 13.40 -17.70 0.10
N LEU A 362 13.40 -17.67 -1.23
CA LEU A 362 12.22 -17.49 -2.06
C LEU A 362 11.48 -18.80 -2.29
N LYS A 363 10.14 -18.81 -2.13
CA LYS A 363 9.27 -19.94 -2.45
C LYS A 363 8.23 -19.52 -3.49
N LEU A 364 8.28 -20.13 -4.66
CA LEU A 364 7.41 -19.86 -5.79
C LEU A 364 6.61 -21.13 -6.12
N GLU A 365 5.30 -21.16 -5.81
CA GLU A 365 4.48 -22.36 -5.88
C GLU A 365 3.18 -22.14 -6.65
N ASN A 366 2.85 -23.04 -7.58
CA ASN A 366 1.60 -23.01 -8.36
C ASN A 366 1.37 -21.65 -9.04
N ILE A 367 2.34 -21.20 -9.83
CA ILE A 367 2.29 -19.91 -10.53
C ILE A 367 2.17 -20.18 -12.03
N THR A 368 1.17 -19.60 -12.66
CA THR A 368 1.02 -19.62 -14.12
C THR A 368 1.03 -18.20 -14.67
N ILE A 369 1.91 -17.94 -15.63
CA ILE A 369 2.04 -16.61 -16.23
C ILE A 369 1.96 -16.73 -17.75
N GLU A 370 0.97 -16.08 -18.33
CA GLU A 370 0.85 -15.85 -19.76
C GLU A 370 1.40 -14.45 -20.10
N LEU A 371 2.39 -14.41 -21.00
CA LEU A 371 3.03 -13.19 -21.45
C LEU A 371 2.71 -12.90 -22.92
N ALA A 372 2.78 -11.65 -23.33
CA ALA A 372 2.58 -11.24 -24.70
C ALA A 372 3.60 -11.87 -25.67
N GLY A 373 4.85 -12.04 -25.23
CA GLY A 373 5.95 -12.52 -26.06
C GLY A 373 6.46 -11.46 -27.05
N GLY A 374 7.10 -11.90 -28.14
CA GLY A 374 7.57 -11.01 -29.23
C GLY A 374 8.99 -10.49 -29.04
N GLY A 375 9.74 -10.95 -28.03
CA GLY A 375 11.14 -10.61 -27.83
C GLY A 375 12.06 -11.18 -28.91
N LYS A 376 13.16 -10.49 -29.18
CA LYS A 376 14.16 -10.83 -30.21
C LYS A 376 15.32 -11.58 -29.59
N ALA A 377 16.05 -12.38 -30.40
CA ALA A 377 17.26 -13.05 -29.95
C ALA A 377 18.36 -12.08 -29.48
N SER A 378 18.42 -10.86 -30.04
CA SER A 378 19.34 -9.81 -29.58
C SER A 378 19.01 -9.34 -28.17
N ASP A 379 17.76 -9.41 -27.74
CA ASP A 379 17.32 -8.95 -26.44
C ASP A 379 17.90 -9.84 -25.31
N ALA A 380 18.10 -11.13 -25.61
CA ALA A 380 18.73 -12.09 -24.69
C ALA A 380 20.22 -11.77 -24.38
N GLN A 381 20.85 -10.88 -25.14
CA GLN A 381 22.24 -10.46 -24.93
C GLN A 381 22.36 -9.19 -24.09
N VAL A 382 21.24 -8.57 -23.71
CA VAL A 382 21.24 -7.34 -22.93
C VAL A 382 21.78 -7.61 -21.53
N GLN A 383 22.79 -6.86 -21.14
CA GLN A 383 23.35 -6.87 -19.79
C GLN A 383 22.65 -5.82 -18.95
N LEU A 384 21.92 -6.23 -17.92
CA LEU A 384 21.27 -5.29 -17.01
C LEU A 384 22.31 -4.70 -16.04
N PRO A 385 22.41 -3.37 -15.90
CA PRO A 385 23.32 -2.75 -14.93
C PRO A 385 22.85 -3.02 -13.48
N GLU A 386 23.76 -2.95 -12.51
CA GLU A 386 23.43 -3.20 -11.10
C GLU A 386 22.50 -2.15 -10.51
N LYS A 387 22.78 -0.88 -10.71
CA LYS A 387 21.95 0.26 -10.26
C LYS A 387 21.55 0.18 -8.78
N GLU A 388 22.51 -0.12 -7.92
CA GLU A 388 22.30 -0.42 -6.51
C GLU A 388 21.56 0.69 -5.74
N ALA A 389 21.91 1.95 -5.99
CA ALA A 389 21.36 3.13 -5.34
C ALA A 389 20.19 3.81 -6.10
N THR A 390 19.74 3.21 -7.20
CA THR A 390 18.70 3.79 -8.04
C THR A 390 17.31 3.57 -7.41
N TYR A 391 16.37 4.47 -7.70
CA TYR A 391 14.94 4.29 -7.36
C TYR A 391 14.43 2.97 -7.97
N PRO A 392 13.85 2.06 -7.16
CA PRO A 392 13.72 0.64 -7.51
C PRO A 392 12.41 0.31 -8.24
N GLU A 393 12.15 0.90 -9.38
CA GLU A 393 11.05 0.42 -10.23
C GLU A 393 11.59 -0.54 -11.31
N TYR A 394 10.74 -1.45 -11.78
CA TYR A 394 11.14 -2.43 -12.80
C TYR A 394 11.81 -1.80 -14.02
N ASN A 395 11.35 -0.62 -14.42
CA ASN A 395 11.85 0.11 -15.58
C ASN A 395 13.22 0.78 -15.38
N MET A 396 13.79 0.72 -14.16
CA MET A 396 15.15 1.23 -13.92
C MET A 396 16.20 0.49 -14.76
N PHE A 397 15.92 -0.75 -15.14
CA PHE A 397 16.80 -1.55 -15.99
C PHE A 397 16.62 -1.28 -17.50
N GLY A 398 15.64 -0.45 -17.88
CA GLY A 398 15.29 -0.17 -19.27
C GLY A 398 14.04 -0.93 -19.73
N LYS A 399 13.77 -0.85 -21.04
CA LYS A 399 12.55 -1.43 -21.63
C LYS A 399 12.74 -2.88 -22.10
N VAL A 400 13.97 -3.30 -22.30
CA VAL A 400 14.32 -4.63 -22.84
C VAL A 400 14.86 -5.49 -21.72
N MET A 401 14.24 -6.67 -21.54
CA MET A 401 14.66 -7.68 -20.57
C MET A 401 15.30 -8.87 -21.28
N PRO A 402 16.36 -9.48 -20.72
CA PRO A 402 17.08 -10.60 -21.35
C PRO A 402 16.29 -11.92 -21.33
N ALA A 403 15.26 -12.03 -20.51
CA ALA A 403 14.36 -13.18 -20.47
C ALA A 403 12.90 -12.73 -20.60
N TYR A 404 12.00 -13.62 -21.07
CA TYR A 404 10.57 -13.31 -21.09
C TYR A 404 9.88 -13.75 -19.80
N GLY A 405 10.25 -14.89 -19.23
CA GLY A 405 9.57 -15.50 -18.09
C GLY A 405 10.11 -15.03 -16.75
N ILE A 406 11.31 -15.43 -16.42
CA ILE A 406 11.92 -15.23 -15.11
C ILE A 406 13.36 -14.74 -15.26
N TYR A 407 13.69 -13.65 -14.57
CA TYR A 407 15.04 -13.14 -14.41
C TYR A 407 15.38 -13.05 -12.93
N LEU A 408 16.41 -13.79 -12.49
CA LEU A 408 16.90 -13.78 -11.13
C LEU A 408 18.38 -13.38 -11.11
N ARG A 409 18.74 -12.46 -10.21
CA ARG A 409 20.14 -12.07 -10.02
C ARG A 409 20.46 -11.81 -8.56
N HIS A 410 21.60 -12.32 -8.08
CA HIS A 410 22.01 -12.29 -6.68
C HIS A 410 20.95 -12.88 -5.76
N ILE A 411 20.71 -14.16 -5.88
CA ILE A 411 19.68 -14.88 -5.12
C ILE A 411 20.35 -16.06 -4.40
N LYS A 412 19.92 -16.29 -3.15
CA LYS A 412 20.34 -17.45 -2.38
C LYS A 412 19.15 -18.21 -1.84
N GLY A 413 18.98 -19.45 -2.28
CA GLY A 413 17.86 -20.30 -1.88
C GLY A 413 16.55 -19.91 -2.56
N VAL A 414 16.32 -20.43 -3.77
CA VAL A 414 15.03 -20.30 -4.47
C VAL A 414 14.45 -21.67 -4.78
N SER A 415 13.19 -21.88 -4.43
CA SER A 415 12.45 -23.10 -4.78
C SER A 415 11.31 -22.79 -5.75
N PHE A 416 11.27 -23.57 -6.84
CA PHE A 416 10.18 -23.57 -7.81
C PHE A 416 9.36 -24.84 -7.64
N LYS A 417 8.04 -24.71 -7.48
CA LYS A 417 7.13 -25.83 -7.47
C LYS A 417 5.91 -25.53 -8.35
N ASN A 418 5.79 -26.24 -9.47
CA ASN A 418 4.70 -26.05 -10.41
C ASN A 418 4.59 -24.57 -10.90
N VAL A 419 5.69 -24.03 -11.44
CA VAL A 419 5.77 -22.69 -12.02
C VAL A 419 5.82 -22.81 -13.53
N ARG A 420 4.87 -22.18 -14.24
CA ARG A 420 4.73 -22.25 -15.68
C ARG A 420 4.68 -20.85 -16.29
N THR A 421 5.43 -20.66 -17.37
CA THR A 421 5.38 -19.47 -18.21
C THR A 421 5.00 -19.86 -19.64
N THR A 422 4.06 -19.13 -20.24
CA THR A 422 3.63 -19.29 -21.63
C THR A 422 3.67 -17.94 -22.33
N VAL A 423 3.72 -17.96 -23.66
CA VAL A 423 3.70 -16.75 -24.49
C VAL A 423 2.60 -16.80 -25.52
N SER A 424 1.88 -15.69 -25.70
CA SER A 424 0.83 -15.56 -26.72
C SER A 424 1.38 -15.38 -28.14
N SER A 425 2.61 -14.89 -28.26
CA SER A 425 3.36 -14.77 -29.52
C SER A 425 4.76 -15.35 -29.35
N PRO A 426 5.39 -15.91 -30.40
CA PRO A 426 6.74 -16.47 -30.30
C PRO A 426 7.73 -15.46 -29.69
N ASP A 427 8.56 -15.90 -28.77
CA ASP A 427 9.60 -15.09 -28.11
C ASP A 427 10.97 -15.81 -28.25
N ALA A 428 11.96 -15.08 -28.71
CA ALA A 428 13.30 -15.61 -28.93
C ALA A 428 14.24 -15.46 -27.72
N ARG A 429 13.77 -14.84 -26.64
CA ARG A 429 14.50 -14.78 -25.38
C ARG A 429 14.35 -16.09 -24.59
N PRO A 430 15.24 -16.43 -23.66
CA PRO A 430 15.04 -17.57 -22.78
C PRO A 430 13.86 -17.35 -21.82
N ALA A 431 13.23 -18.45 -21.41
CA ALA A 431 12.17 -18.42 -20.39
C ALA A 431 12.73 -18.11 -18.99
N LEU A 432 13.98 -18.49 -18.75
CA LEU A 432 14.66 -18.35 -17.45
C LEU A 432 16.09 -17.88 -17.68
N ASP A 433 16.49 -16.84 -16.95
CA ASP A 433 17.87 -16.32 -16.91
C ASP A 433 18.29 -16.15 -15.45
N LEU A 434 19.36 -16.84 -15.05
CA LEU A 434 19.90 -16.89 -13.69
C LEU A 434 21.31 -16.35 -13.68
N ILE A 435 21.57 -15.33 -12.86
CA ILE A 435 22.89 -14.70 -12.71
C ILE A 435 23.25 -14.63 -11.24
N ASP A 436 24.32 -15.28 -10.83
CA ASP A 436 24.76 -15.33 -9.43
C ASP A 436 23.60 -15.81 -8.52
N VAL A 437 23.14 -17.04 -8.78
CA VAL A 437 22.04 -17.69 -8.07
C VAL A 437 22.55 -18.98 -7.44
N GLU A 438 22.45 -19.07 -6.12
CA GLU A 438 22.85 -20.22 -5.32
C GLU A 438 21.63 -20.98 -4.78
N ASP A 439 21.79 -22.27 -4.51
CA ASP A 439 20.77 -23.14 -3.86
C ASP A 439 19.42 -23.13 -4.59
N VAL A 440 19.43 -23.42 -5.88
CA VAL A 440 18.21 -23.51 -6.70
C VAL A 440 17.60 -24.90 -6.57
N THR A 441 16.32 -24.96 -6.21
CA THR A 441 15.53 -26.21 -6.26
C THR A 441 14.53 -26.12 -7.43
N PRO A 442 14.83 -26.69 -8.62
CA PRO A 442 14.06 -26.47 -9.84
C PRO A 442 12.94 -27.48 -10.04
N VAL A 443 12.28 -27.93 -9.00
CA VAL A 443 11.22 -28.96 -9.12
C VAL A 443 9.95 -28.36 -9.73
N GLY A 444 9.76 -28.56 -11.04
CA GLY A 444 8.51 -28.20 -11.73
C GLY A 444 8.46 -26.78 -12.33
N PHE A 445 9.58 -26.22 -12.77
CA PHE A 445 9.57 -25.12 -13.73
C PHE A 445 9.31 -25.67 -15.13
N THR A 446 8.27 -25.18 -15.77
CA THR A 446 7.88 -25.59 -17.13
C THR A 446 7.82 -24.36 -18.04
N PRO A 447 8.83 -24.14 -18.88
CA PRO A 447 8.78 -23.11 -19.91
C PRO A 447 7.85 -23.53 -21.05
N ASP A 448 7.40 -22.54 -21.81
CA ASP A 448 6.68 -22.82 -23.06
C ASP A 448 7.64 -23.45 -24.09
N THR A 449 7.33 -24.65 -24.51
CA THR A 449 8.13 -25.37 -25.52
C THR A 449 7.84 -24.89 -26.95
N THR A 450 6.82 -24.07 -27.17
CA THR A 450 6.52 -23.46 -28.49
C THR A 450 7.35 -22.19 -28.73
N ALA A 451 7.94 -21.60 -27.71
CA ALA A 451 8.97 -20.60 -27.87
C ALA A 451 10.21 -21.27 -28.47
N ILE A 452 10.88 -20.64 -29.42
CA ILE A 452 12.18 -21.12 -29.97
C ILE A 452 13.17 -21.11 -28.80
N SER A 453 13.20 -22.23 -28.07
CA SER A 453 13.90 -22.30 -26.79
C SER A 453 15.40 -22.25 -26.97
N THR A 454 16.03 -21.16 -26.55
CA THR A 454 17.38 -21.23 -26.04
C THR A 454 17.29 -21.96 -24.68
N PRO A 455 18.10 -23.01 -24.43
CA PRO A 455 18.04 -23.70 -23.14
C PRO A 455 18.33 -22.74 -22.00
N PRO A 456 17.74 -22.97 -20.79
CA PRO A 456 18.03 -22.15 -19.63
C PRO A 456 19.54 -22.10 -19.38
N LYS A 457 20.07 -20.92 -19.17
CA LYS A 457 21.44 -20.74 -18.68
C LYS A 457 21.41 -20.98 -17.17
N PHE A 458 22.00 -22.07 -16.73
CA PHE A 458 22.25 -22.40 -15.34
C PHE A 458 23.63 -21.86 -14.93
#